data_a0e5235f532cf2931016f492988de2b3
#
_entry.id   a0e5235f532cf2931016f492988de2b3
#
_cell.length_a   1.000
_cell.length_b   1.000
_cell.length_c   1.000
_cell.angle_alpha   90.00
_cell.angle_beta   90.00
_cell.angle_gamma   90.00
#
_symmetry.space_group_name_H-M   'P 1'
#
loop_
_entity.id
_entity.type
_entity.pdbx_description
1 polymer ?
#
loop_
_entity_poly.entity_id
_entity_poly.type
_entity_poly.pdbx_seq_one_letter_code
_entity_poly.pdbx_strand_id
1 'polypeptide(L)'
;MLYVDANVLIRFILKDNAEMAQKAENAIIAGEVFVLPEVFAEVVYVLNSVYNTERKVISDYLSNLLKFVKTTDVAVMSAAFMYYGETKLDFVDCVLAAHNLIGGKDVLTFDKKLNNFVKRKLSEK
;
A
#
# COMPACT_ATOMS: atom_id res chain seq x y z
N MET A 1 -2.94 10.34 -18.15
CA MET A 1 -2.77 9.76 -16.80
C MET A 1 -4.09 9.92 -16.04
N LEU A 2 -4.64 8.81 -15.54
CA LEU A 2 -5.92 8.80 -14.84
C LEU A 2 -5.69 8.58 -13.35
N TYR A 3 -6.03 9.56 -12.53
CA TYR A 3 -5.97 9.42 -11.07
C TYR A 3 -7.28 8.80 -10.59
N VAL A 4 -7.19 7.86 -9.66
CA VAL A 4 -8.34 7.18 -9.09
C VAL A 4 -8.37 7.36 -7.57
N ASP A 5 -9.55 7.26 -6.98
CA ASP A 5 -9.70 7.29 -5.54
C ASP A 5 -9.70 5.87 -4.95
N ALA A 6 -9.78 5.79 -3.63
CA ALA A 6 -9.75 4.50 -2.94
C ALA A 6 -10.91 3.60 -3.33
N ASN A 7 -12.11 4.16 -3.57
CA ASN A 7 -13.28 3.37 -3.89
C ASN A 7 -13.10 2.60 -5.22
N VAL A 8 -12.47 3.22 -6.21
CA VAL A 8 -12.18 2.54 -7.48
C VAL A 8 -11.33 1.29 -7.24
N LEU A 9 -10.28 1.42 -6.43
CA LEU A 9 -9.40 0.29 -6.12
C LEU A 9 -10.10 -0.78 -5.29
N ILE A 10 -10.91 -0.37 -4.32
CA ILE A 10 -11.66 -1.30 -3.48
C ILE A 10 -12.67 -2.10 -4.30
N ARG A 11 -13.40 -1.44 -5.20
CA ARG A 11 -14.34 -2.15 -6.10
C ARG A 11 -13.60 -3.13 -7.00
N PHE A 12 -12.42 -2.77 -7.48
CA PHE A 12 -11.59 -3.66 -8.28
C PHE A 12 -11.12 -4.88 -7.47
N ILE A 13 -10.67 -4.66 -6.23
CA ILE A 13 -10.14 -5.72 -5.38
C ILE A 13 -11.26 -6.67 -4.93
N LEU A 14 -12.35 -6.13 -4.41
CA LEU A 14 -13.43 -6.94 -3.82
C LEU A 14 -14.41 -7.49 -4.85
N LYS A 15 -14.59 -6.78 -5.96
CA LYS A 15 -15.53 -7.16 -7.03
C LYS A 15 -16.96 -7.39 -6.52
N ASP A 16 -17.34 -6.65 -5.47
CA ASP A 16 -18.65 -6.78 -4.84
C ASP A 16 -19.76 -6.00 -5.56
N ASN A 17 -19.39 -5.17 -6.53
CA ASN A 17 -20.32 -4.47 -7.42
C ASN A 17 -19.83 -4.69 -8.85
N ALA A 18 -20.54 -5.52 -9.61
CA ALA A 18 -20.09 -5.96 -10.93
C ALA A 18 -19.84 -4.82 -11.90
N GLU A 19 -20.71 -3.81 -11.91
CA GLU A 19 -20.59 -2.67 -12.83
C GLU A 19 -19.39 -1.79 -12.46
N MET A 20 -19.23 -1.44 -11.18
CA MET A 20 -18.10 -0.65 -10.71
C MET A 20 -16.78 -1.39 -10.89
N ALA A 21 -16.76 -2.70 -10.57
CA ALA A 21 -15.57 -3.52 -10.73
C ALA A 21 -15.13 -3.58 -12.20
N GLN A 22 -16.08 -3.69 -13.11
CA GLN A 22 -15.77 -3.73 -14.55
C GLN A 22 -15.19 -2.41 -15.04
N LYS A 23 -15.75 -1.28 -14.60
CA LYS A 23 -15.21 0.05 -14.96
C LYS A 23 -13.80 0.23 -14.42
N ALA A 24 -13.56 -0.18 -13.18
CA ALA A 24 -12.24 -0.11 -12.57
C ALA A 24 -11.24 -0.99 -13.33
N GLU A 25 -11.62 -2.22 -13.64
CA GLU A 25 -10.77 -3.14 -14.39
C GLU A 25 -10.41 -2.58 -15.77
N ASN A 26 -11.39 -2.03 -16.48
CA ASN A 26 -11.16 -1.44 -17.81
C ASN A 26 -10.15 -0.30 -17.75
N ALA A 27 -10.25 0.57 -16.74
CA ALA A 27 -9.31 1.67 -16.54
C ALA A 27 -7.90 1.15 -16.24
N ILE A 28 -7.79 0.15 -15.37
CA ILE A 28 -6.50 -0.43 -14.96
C ILE A 28 -5.83 -1.14 -16.14
N ILE A 29 -6.59 -1.92 -16.91
CA ILE A 29 -6.06 -2.61 -18.09
C ILE A 29 -5.55 -1.64 -19.14
N ALA A 30 -6.18 -0.46 -19.28
CA ALA A 30 -5.71 0.57 -20.21
C ALA A 30 -4.32 1.09 -19.87
N GLY A 31 -3.82 0.85 -18.64
CA GLY A 31 -2.41 1.09 -18.29
C GLY A 31 -2.07 2.52 -17.90
N GLU A 32 -3.06 3.39 -17.74
CA GLU A 32 -2.82 4.81 -17.48
C GLU A 32 -3.28 5.28 -16.09
N VAL A 33 -3.50 4.33 -15.16
CA VAL A 33 -3.95 4.65 -13.81
C VAL A 33 -2.76 5.02 -12.92
N PHE A 34 -2.88 6.16 -12.24
CA PHE A 34 -1.93 6.60 -11.23
C PHE A 34 -2.63 6.64 -9.87
N VAL A 35 -1.98 6.06 -8.86
CA VAL A 35 -2.49 6.02 -7.50
C VAL A 35 -1.58 6.83 -6.59
N LEU A 36 -2.14 7.81 -5.90
CA LEU A 36 -1.38 8.58 -4.91
C LEU A 36 -1.10 7.72 -3.67
N PRO A 37 0.05 7.89 -3.00
CA PRO A 37 0.35 7.14 -1.77
C PRO A 37 -0.73 7.28 -0.69
N GLU A 38 -1.32 8.46 -0.53
CA GLU A 38 -2.40 8.69 0.42
C GLU A 38 -3.68 7.91 0.06
N VAL A 39 -3.89 7.64 -1.23
CA VAL A 39 -5.01 6.79 -1.67
C VAL A 39 -4.77 5.34 -1.25
N PHE A 40 -3.53 4.85 -1.38
CA PHE A 40 -3.19 3.52 -0.88
C PHE A 40 -3.43 3.42 0.63
N ALA A 41 -3.07 4.45 1.39
CA ALA A 41 -3.30 4.46 2.84
C ALA A 41 -4.80 4.32 3.17
N GLU A 42 -5.65 5.01 2.42
CA GLU A 42 -7.10 4.89 2.60
C GLU A 42 -7.61 3.49 2.25
N VAL A 43 -7.12 2.89 1.17
CA VAL A 43 -7.48 1.52 0.79
C VAL A 43 -7.12 0.54 1.91
N VAL A 44 -5.91 0.64 2.45
CA VAL A 44 -5.47 -0.22 3.56
C VAL A 44 -6.40 -0.06 4.75
N TYR A 45 -6.69 1.17 5.14
CA TYR A 45 -7.58 1.45 6.27
C TYR A 45 -8.97 0.83 6.07
N VAL A 46 -9.57 1.05 4.91
CA VAL A 46 -10.91 0.56 4.63
C VAL A 46 -10.94 -0.97 4.58
N LEU A 47 -10.01 -1.61 3.89
CA LEU A 47 -9.95 -3.07 3.82
C LEU A 47 -9.79 -3.69 5.20
N ASN A 48 -8.93 -3.13 6.03
CA ASN A 48 -8.67 -3.67 7.37
C ASN A 48 -9.82 -3.37 8.35
N SER A 49 -10.28 -2.11 8.41
CA SER A 49 -11.24 -1.66 9.43
C SER A 49 -12.68 -1.94 9.07
N VAL A 50 -13.06 -1.81 7.80
CA VAL A 50 -14.45 -1.98 7.37
C VAL A 50 -14.72 -3.42 6.94
N TYR A 51 -13.80 -4.02 6.19
CA TYR A 51 -13.99 -5.37 5.63
C TYR A 51 -13.28 -6.47 6.41
N ASN A 52 -12.58 -6.11 7.50
CA ASN A 52 -11.86 -7.05 8.37
C ASN A 52 -10.88 -7.94 7.60
N THR A 53 -10.26 -7.40 6.56
CA THR A 53 -9.28 -8.13 5.77
C THR A 53 -7.97 -8.23 6.54
N GLU A 54 -7.36 -9.40 6.56
CA GLU A 54 -6.08 -9.62 7.23
C GLU A 54 -4.95 -8.85 6.55
N ARG A 55 -3.99 -8.42 7.35
CA ARG A 55 -2.86 -7.61 6.89
C ARG A 55 -2.07 -8.29 5.77
N LYS A 56 -1.82 -9.58 5.90
CA LYS A 56 -1.09 -10.34 4.87
C LYS A 56 -1.86 -10.36 3.55
N VAL A 57 -3.16 -10.50 3.61
CA VAL A 57 -4.02 -10.50 2.41
C VAL A 57 -4.01 -9.12 1.74
N ILE A 58 -4.10 -8.04 2.54
CA ILE A 58 -4.01 -6.68 2.02
C ILE A 58 -2.65 -6.46 1.36
N SER A 59 -1.58 -6.88 2.02
CA SER A 59 -0.22 -6.79 1.47
C SER A 59 -0.12 -7.47 0.12
N ASP A 60 -0.67 -8.67 -0.01
CA ASP A 60 -0.64 -9.42 -1.26
C ASP A 60 -1.46 -8.74 -2.36
N TYR A 61 -2.66 -8.25 -2.05
CA TYR A 61 -3.50 -7.52 -3.01
C TYR A 61 -2.78 -6.29 -3.55
N LEU A 62 -2.23 -5.46 -2.67
CA LEU A 62 -1.62 -4.20 -3.07
C LEU A 62 -0.27 -4.41 -3.76
N SER A 63 0.51 -5.39 -3.32
CA SER A 63 1.75 -5.75 -4.01
C SER A 63 1.47 -6.21 -5.44
N ASN A 64 0.42 -6.99 -5.64
CA ASN A 64 0.01 -7.43 -6.97
C ASN A 64 -0.50 -6.26 -7.81
N LEU A 65 -1.26 -5.35 -7.21
CA LEU A 65 -1.82 -4.19 -7.91
C LEU A 65 -0.73 -3.28 -8.48
N LEU A 66 0.43 -3.18 -7.81
CA LEU A 66 1.55 -2.37 -8.31
C LEU A 66 2.05 -2.80 -9.69
N LYS A 67 1.74 -4.00 -10.13
CA LYS A 67 2.08 -4.47 -11.48
C LYS A 67 1.26 -3.77 -12.56
N PHE A 68 0.13 -3.19 -12.21
CA PHE A 68 -0.85 -2.67 -13.15
C PHE A 68 -1.10 -1.17 -13.03
N VAL A 69 -0.64 -0.55 -11.96
CA VAL A 69 -0.84 0.90 -11.75
C VAL A 69 0.50 1.59 -11.51
N LYS A 70 0.51 2.89 -11.68
CA LYS A 70 1.68 3.73 -11.42
C LYS A 70 1.49 4.47 -10.10
N THR A 71 2.59 4.79 -9.44
CA THR A 71 2.58 5.58 -8.20
C THR A 71 3.89 6.37 -8.08
N THR A 72 3.98 7.22 -7.08
CA THR A 72 5.08 8.17 -6.91
C THR A 72 6.44 7.48 -6.76
N ASP A 73 6.54 6.46 -5.93
CA ASP A 73 7.79 5.75 -5.65
C ASP A 73 7.48 4.27 -5.47
N VAL A 74 7.56 3.53 -6.58
CA VAL A 74 7.14 2.13 -6.61
C VAL A 74 7.97 1.28 -5.65
N ALA A 75 9.27 1.49 -5.57
CA ALA A 75 10.14 0.69 -4.70
C ALA A 75 9.77 0.90 -3.22
N VAL A 76 9.54 2.15 -2.82
CA VAL A 76 9.12 2.47 -1.46
C VAL A 76 7.74 1.89 -1.15
N MET A 77 6.79 2.05 -2.06
CA MET A 77 5.44 1.53 -1.85
C MET A 77 5.42 0.00 -1.79
N SER A 78 6.19 -0.66 -2.65
CA SER A 78 6.33 -2.11 -2.61
C SER A 78 6.84 -2.60 -1.25
N ALA A 79 7.88 -1.94 -0.75
CA ALA A 79 8.43 -2.26 0.58
C ALA A 79 7.41 -1.99 1.69
N ALA A 80 6.69 -0.88 1.61
CA ALA A 80 5.67 -0.53 2.61
C ALA A 80 4.57 -1.59 2.69
N PHE A 81 4.10 -2.10 1.56
CA PHE A 81 3.09 -3.16 1.54
C PHE A 81 3.64 -4.43 2.17
N MET A 82 4.89 -4.78 1.87
CA MET A 82 5.54 -5.94 2.45
C MET A 82 5.66 -5.82 3.98
N TYR A 83 6.12 -4.66 4.45
CA TYR A 83 6.25 -4.40 5.88
C TYR A 83 4.89 -4.45 6.58
N TYR A 84 3.85 -3.96 5.93
CA TYR A 84 2.49 -4.01 6.50
C TYR A 84 2.04 -5.46 6.72
N GLY A 85 2.34 -6.36 5.80
CA GLY A 85 1.99 -7.78 5.93
C GLY A 85 2.81 -8.52 6.97
N GLU A 86 4.02 -8.03 7.30
CA GLU A 86 4.94 -8.68 8.23
C GLU A 86 4.82 -8.19 9.67
N THR A 87 4.18 -7.05 9.90
CA THR A 87 4.22 -6.36 11.20
C THR A 87 2.83 -6.00 11.68
N LYS A 88 2.78 -5.34 12.84
CA LYS A 88 1.57 -4.72 13.37
C LYS A 88 1.65 -3.19 13.33
N LEU A 89 2.61 -2.65 12.57
CA LEU A 89 2.74 -1.20 12.42
C LEU A 89 1.61 -0.65 11.57
N ASP A 90 1.17 0.57 11.88
CA ASP A 90 0.24 1.29 11.02
C ASP A 90 0.84 1.45 9.62
N PHE A 91 0.01 1.51 8.61
CA PHE A 91 0.50 1.60 7.23
C PHE A 91 1.39 2.82 7.00
N VAL A 92 1.04 3.98 7.56
CA VAL A 92 1.87 5.18 7.43
C VAL A 92 3.26 4.96 8.02
N ASP A 93 3.36 4.24 9.15
CA ASP A 93 4.64 3.88 9.74
C ASP A 93 5.44 2.93 8.85
N CYS A 94 4.75 2.02 8.16
CA CYS A 94 5.39 1.16 7.16
C CYS A 94 5.96 1.98 5.99
N VAL A 95 5.24 3.04 5.57
CA VAL A 95 5.71 3.94 4.53
C VAL A 95 6.95 4.72 5.00
N LEU A 96 6.94 5.22 6.24
CA LEU A 96 8.11 5.89 6.82
C LEU A 96 9.31 4.94 6.88
N ALA A 97 9.11 3.71 7.35
CA ALA A 97 10.17 2.71 7.39
C ALA A 97 10.73 2.45 5.98
N ALA A 98 9.86 2.35 4.98
CA ALA A 98 10.27 2.11 3.60
C ALA A 98 11.07 3.29 3.04
N HIS A 99 10.66 4.52 3.32
CA HIS A 99 11.43 5.70 2.92
C HIS A 99 12.82 5.71 3.54
N ASN A 100 12.94 5.25 4.79
CA ASN A 100 14.26 5.15 5.44
C ASN A 100 15.09 4.01 4.85
N LEU A 101 14.54 2.80 4.84
CA LEU A 101 15.29 1.58 4.50
C LEU A 101 15.58 1.44 3.00
N ILE A 102 14.66 1.86 2.16
CA ILE A 102 14.73 1.72 0.71
C ILE A 102 15.04 3.06 0.05
N GLY A 103 14.40 4.12 0.52
CA GLY A 103 14.52 5.46 -0.08
C GLY A 103 15.72 6.26 0.38
N GLY A 104 16.45 5.79 1.39
CA GLY A 104 17.62 6.50 1.92
C GLY A 104 17.30 7.82 2.62
N LYS A 105 16.07 7.98 3.10
CA LYS A 105 15.65 9.21 3.78
C LYS A 105 15.83 9.08 5.29
N ASP A 106 16.19 10.19 5.94
CA ASP A 106 16.22 10.24 7.39
C ASP A 106 14.80 10.37 7.92
N VAL A 107 14.47 9.60 8.95
CA VAL A 107 13.16 9.64 9.59
C VAL A 107 13.34 9.83 11.08
N LEU A 108 12.69 10.87 11.63
CA LEU A 108 12.63 11.09 13.07
C LEU A 108 11.25 10.64 13.56
N THR A 109 11.25 9.70 14.48
CA THR A 109 10.03 9.22 15.11
C THR A 109 10.26 8.92 16.58
N PHE A 110 9.26 9.15 17.40
CA PHE A 110 9.30 8.78 18.82
C PHE A 110 8.60 7.44 19.07
N ASP A 111 8.06 6.81 18.04
CA ASP A 111 7.40 5.51 18.14
C ASP A 111 8.43 4.40 18.29
N LYS A 112 8.37 3.69 19.42
CA LYS A 112 9.33 2.63 19.73
C LYS A 112 9.23 1.45 18.79
N LYS A 113 8.02 1.08 18.39
CA LYS A 113 7.80 -0.06 17.50
C LYS A 113 8.43 0.20 16.13
N LEU A 114 8.24 1.42 15.60
CA LEU A 114 8.82 1.81 14.33
C LEU A 114 10.35 1.85 14.42
N ASN A 115 10.90 2.47 15.46
CA ASN A 115 12.34 2.52 15.65
C ASN A 115 12.95 1.11 15.78
N ASN A 116 12.31 0.22 16.53
CA ASN A 116 12.78 -1.15 16.71
C ASN A 116 12.73 -1.94 15.41
N PHE A 117 11.68 -1.75 14.62
CA PHE A 117 11.55 -2.41 13.31
C PHE A 117 12.69 -1.99 12.38
N VAL A 118 12.95 -0.69 12.27
CA VAL A 118 14.02 -0.16 11.42
C VAL A 118 15.38 -0.70 11.86
N LYS A 119 15.67 -0.69 13.16
CA LYS A 119 16.93 -1.23 13.69
C LYS A 119 17.09 -2.71 13.36
N ARG A 120 16.04 -3.48 13.51
CA ARG A 120 16.07 -4.92 13.19
C ARG A 120 16.36 -5.14 11.71
N LYS A 121 15.71 -4.42 10.83
CA LYS A 121 15.93 -4.56 9.38
C LYS A 121 17.34 -4.15 8.98
N LEU A 122 17.88 -3.10 9.58
CA LEU A 122 19.25 -2.68 9.30
C LEU A 122 20.27 -3.74 9.76
N SER A 123 20.01 -4.42 10.87
CA SER A 123 20.91 -5.46 11.37
C SER A 123 20.87 -6.76 10.56
N GLU A 124 19.85 -6.93 9.74
CA GLU A 124 19.70 -8.10 8.86
C GLU A 124 20.51 -7.97 7.56
N LYS A 125 21.11 -6.83 7.32
CA LYS A 125 21.87 -6.60 6.08
C LYS A 125 23.32 -7.08 6.19
#